data_72e1b556e8667db5465ba207c17cdd55
#
_entry.id   72e1b556e8667db5465ba207c17cdd55
#
_cell.length_a   1.000
_cell.length_b   1.000
_cell.length_c   1.000
_cell.angle_alpha   90.00
_cell.angle_beta   90.00
_cell.angle_gamma   90.00
#
_symmetry.space_group_name_H-M   'P 1'
#
loop_
_entity.id
_entity.type
_entity.pdbx_description
1 polymer ?
#
loop_
_entity_poly.entity_id
_entity_poly.type
_entity_poly.pdbx_seq_one_letter_code
_entity_poly.pdbx_strand_id
1 'polypeptide(L)'
;MISLSRREGCDVSDEAQVKAAFSRLETLDAMVHCAAVLVKKPIAAMTLGDWDTQLGAGLRGAFLCSREAFRLMEKRGGSIVMVSSLSGVAGAEKFPGMSAYVAAKSGLAGLAEALAVEGRPHGIRVNAVSPGAVDTQMLRIAGVEGPRLEPAEVARVIAWLAGPDSKPVSGANIRVDP
;
A
#
# COMPACT_ATOMS: atom_id res chain seq x y z
N MET A 1 -9.40 -16.02 0.56
CA MET A 1 -8.97 -14.60 0.38
C MET A 1 -10.18 -13.71 0.64
N ILE A 2 -10.02 -12.67 1.44
CA ILE A 2 -11.07 -11.67 1.75
C ILE A 2 -10.60 -10.36 1.15
N SER A 3 -11.48 -9.63 0.47
CA SER A 3 -11.21 -8.30 -0.07
C SER A 3 -11.95 -7.25 0.78
N LEU A 4 -11.29 -6.12 1.05
CA LEU A 4 -11.85 -4.98 1.73
C LEU A 4 -11.76 -3.76 0.80
N SER A 5 -12.91 -3.23 0.40
CA SER A 5 -12.97 -2.04 -0.44
C SER A 5 -14.27 -1.28 -0.20
N ARG A 6 -14.33 -0.03 -0.62
CA ARG A 6 -15.58 0.76 -0.57
C ARG A 6 -16.74 0.08 -1.32
N ARG A 7 -16.45 -0.67 -2.39
CA ARG A 7 -17.45 -1.44 -3.14
C ARG A 7 -18.01 -2.61 -2.33
N GLU A 8 -17.21 -3.12 -1.39
CA GLU A 8 -17.56 -4.21 -0.49
C GLU A 8 -17.96 -3.71 0.91
N GLY A 9 -18.21 -2.41 1.05
CA GLY A 9 -18.71 -1.80 2.27
C GLY A 9 -17.65 -1.51 3.34
N CYS A 10 -16.36 -1.42 2.96
CA CYS A 10 -15.30 -1.04 3.89
C CYS A 10 -14.45 0.11 3.32
N ASP A 11 -14.57 1.29 3.91
CA ASP A 11 -13.62 2.38 3.69
C ASP A 11 -12.42 2.20 4.63
N VAL A 12 -11.26 1.88 4.07
CA VAL A 12 -10.04 1.66 4.85
C VAL A 12 -9.53 2.92 5.56
N SER A 13 -10.02 4.11 5.19
CA SER A 13 -9.72 5.35 5.89
C SER A 13 -10.57 5.58 7.16
N ASP A 14 -11.60 4.75 7.37
CA ASP A 14 -12.49 4.77 8.53
C ASP A 14 -12.07 3.70 9.53
N GLU A 15 -11.64 4.12 10.70
CA GLU A 15 -11.14 3.23 11.76
C GLU A 15 -12.20 2.23 12.25
N ALA A 16 -13.46 2.67 12.37
CA ALA A 16 -14.52 1.80 12.87
C ALA A 16 -14.84 0.69 11.86
N GLN A 17 -14.88 1.02 10.56
CA GLN A 17 -15.10 0.05 9.50
C GLN A 17 -13.95 -0.95 9.39
N VAL A 18 -12.69 -0.49 9.49
CA VAL A 18 -11.51 -1.37 9.52
C VAL A 18 -11.59 -2.33 10.71
N LYS A 19 -11.82 -1.82 11.93
CA LYS A 19 -11.98 -2.67 13.13
C LYS A 19 -13.09 -3.71 12.96
N ALA A 20 -14.25 -3.29 12.45
CA ALA A 20 -15.39 -4.19 12.23
C ALA A 20 -15.09 -5.27 11.18
N ALA A 21 -14.32 -4.94 10.14
CA ALA A 21 -13.91 -5.90 9.12
C ALA A 21 -12.92 -6.94 9.68
N PHE A 22 -11.91 -6.49 10.42
CA PHE A 22 -10.88 -7.36 11.00
C PHE A 22 -11.39 -8.19 12.18
N SER A 23 -12.38 -7.71 12.94
CA SER A 23 -12.98 -8.48 14.05
C SER A 23 -13.69 -9.76 13.60
N ARG A 24 -13.97 -9.92 12.30
CA ARG A 24 -14.55 -11.13 11.71
C ARG A 24 -13.51 -12.19 11.36
N LEU A 25 -12.23 -11.89 11.53
CA LEU A 25 -11.13 -12.79 11.19
C LEU A 25 -10.62 -13.46 12.45
N GLU A 26 -10.48 -14.78 12.42
CA GLU A 26 -9.85 -15.55 13.49
C GLU A 26 -8.32 -15.60 13.31
N THR A 27 -7.85 -15.62 12.07
CA THR A 27 -6.44 -15.70 11.71
C THR A 27 -6.15 -14.87 10.46
N LEU A 28 -4.90 -14.44 10.31
CA LEU A 28 -4.44 -13.73 9.15
C LEU A 28 -2.99 -14.14 8.82
N ASP A 29 -2.78 -14.77 7.67
CA ASP A 29 -1.45 -15.19 7.23
C ASP A 29 -0.75 -14.09 6.42
N ALA A 30 -1.51 -13.35 5.63
CA ALA A 30 -0.98 -12.24 4.84
C ALA A 30 -2.00 -11.11 4.66
N MET A 31 -1.51 -9.88 4.60
CA MET A 31 -2.28 -8.69 4.26
C MET A 31 -1.61 -7.94 3.11
N VAL A 32 -2.40 -7.53 2.12
CA VAL A 32 -1.94 -6.69 1.00
C VAL A 32 -2.72 -5.38 1.00
N HIS A 33 -2.03 -4.25 1.19
CA HIS A 33 -2.65 -2.93 1.11
C HIS A 33 -2.45 -2.32 -0.27
N CYS A 34 -3.49 -2.38 -1.11
CA CYS A 34 -3.53 -1.79 -2.45
C CYS A 34 -4.37 -0.51 -2.52
N ALA A 35 -5.07 -0.14 -1.44
CA ALA A 35 -5.97 1.00 -1.48
C ALA A 35 -5.23 2.31 -1.76
N ALA A 36 -5.71 3.06 -2.72
CA ALA A 36 -5.18 4.37 -3.09
C ALA A 36 -6.24 5.17 -3.84
N VAL A 37 -6.09 6.48 -3.77
CA VAL A 37 -6.83 7.45 -4.58
C VAL A 37 -5.80 8.37 -5.23
N LEU A 38 -6.05 8.79 -6.45
CA LEU A 38 -5.26 9.82 -7.13
C LEU A 38 -6.15 11.03 -7.43
N VAL A 39 -5.83 12.15 -6.79
CA VAL A 39 -6.33 13.47 -7.13
C VAL A 39 -5.16 14.27 -7.71
N LYS A 40 -5.19 14.54 -9.02
CA LYS A 40 -4.12 15.26 -9.71
C LYS A 40 -4.46 16.75 -9.77
N LYS A 41 -3.79 17.55 -8.94
CA LYS A 41 -3.97 19.02 -8.88
C LYS A 41 -2.63 19.71 -8.56
N PRO A 42 -2.36 20.87 -9.16
CA PRO A 42 -1.24 21.73 -8.72
C PRO A 42 -1.36 22.03 -7.22
N ILE A 43 -0.23 22.15 -6.53
CA ILE A 43 -0.23 22.34 -5.06
C ILE A 43 -1.03 23.59 -4.63
N ALA A 44 -0.97 24.67 -5.39
CA ALA A 44 -1.71 25.90 -5.09
C ALA A 44 -3.23 25.78 -5.26
N ALA A 45 -3.71 24.77 -6.01
CA ALA A 45 -5.14 24.49 -6.22
C ALA A 45 -5.64 23.30 -5.39
N MET A 46 -4.75 22.58 -4.70
CA MET A 46 -5.09 21.43 -3.89
C MET A 46 -5.76 21.88 -2.60
N THR A 47 -6.97 21.39 -2.36
CA THR A 47 -7.68 21.66 -1.08
C THR A 47 -7.21 20.70 0.00
N LEU A 48 -7.45 21.05 1.28
CA LEU A 48 -7.20 20.15 2.40
C LEU A 48 -7.99 18.83 2.24
N GLY A 49 -9.24 18.89 1.75
CA GLY A 49 -10.04 17.70 1.48
C GLY A 49 -9.46 16.79 0.39
N ASP A 50 -8.84 17.36 -0.65
CA ASP A 50 -8.12 16.57 -1.68
C ASP A 50 -6.90 15.85 -1.07
N TRP A 51 -6.14 16.57 -0.25
CA TRP A 51 -5.00 16.05 0.49
C TRP A 51 -5.42 14.91 1.43
N ASP A 52 -6.41 15.16 2.30
CA ASP A 52 -6.89 14.21 3.30
C ASP A 52 -7.47 12.95 2.64
N THR A 53 -8.14 13.10 1.50
CA THR A 53 -8.68 11.97 0.72
C THR A 53 -7.56 11.04 0.25
N GLN A 54 -6.45 11.59 -0.27
CA GLN A 54 -5.34 10.78 -0.76
C GLN A 54 -4.55 10.12 0.38
N LEU A 55 -4.20 10.89 1.43
CA LEU A 55 -3.51 10.35 2.58
C LEU A 55 -4.40 9.38 3.37
N GLY A 56 -5.69 9.67 3.43
CA GLY A 56 -6.69 8.84 4.10
C GLY A 56 -6.72 7.42 3.54
N ALA A 57 -6.96 7.27 2.25
CA ALA A 57 -7.02 5.96 1.62
C ALA A 57 -5.65 5.26 1.54
N GLY A 58 -4.61 6.01 1.19
CA GLY A 58 -3.26 5.47 1.00
C GLY A 58 -2.55 5.18 2.33
N LEU A 59 -2.15 6.22 3.05
CA LEU A 59 -1.25 6.08 4.20
C LEU A 59 -1.98 5.76 5.51
N ARG A 60 -3.03 6.54 5.86
CA ARG A 60 -3.82 6.27 7.08
C ARG A 60 -4.49 4.90 7.01
N GLY A 61 -5.06 4.53 5.86
CA GLY A 61 -5.64 3.21 5.66
C GLY A 61 -4.64 2.07 5.84
N ALA A 62 -3.43 2.23 5.32
CA ALA A 62 -2.35 1.27 5.54
C ALA A 62 -2.01 1.12 7.02
N PHE A 63 -1.89 2.23 7.76
CA PHE A 63 -1.67 2.21 9.20
C PHE A 63 -2.79 1.48 9.93
N LEU A 64 -4.05 1.83 9.67
CA LEU A 64 -5.19 1.22 10.35
C LEU A 64 -5.28 -0.30 10.09
N CYS A 65 -5.14 -0.71 8.84
CA CYS A 65 -5.15 -2.12 8.48
C CYS A 65 -3.94 -2.88 9.06
N SER A 66 -2.74 -2.29 9.04
CA SER A 66 -1.55 -2.92 9.60
C SER A 66 -1.66 -3.11 11.10
N ARG A 67 -2.22 -2.14 11.83
CA ARG A 67 -2.43 -2.24 13.27
C ARG A 67 -3.33 -3.43 13.63
N GLU A 68 -4.42 -3.63 12.89
CA GLU A 68 -5.30 -4.79 13.13
C GLU A 68 -4.64 -6.10 12.65
N ALA A 69 -3.90 -6.07 11.54
CA ALA A 69 -3.14 -7.23 11.07
C ALA A 69 -2.08 -7.69 12.10
N PHE A 70 -1.34 -6.76 12.69
CA PHE A 70 -0.37 -7.08 13.75
C PHE A 70 -1.01 -7.83 14.91
N ARG A 71 -2.19 -7.40 15.38
CA ARG A 71 -2.92 -8.09 16.48
C ARG A 71 -3.27 -9.54 16.15
N LEU A 72 -3.66 -9.81 14.90
CA LEU A 72 -4.00 -11.16 14.44
C LEU A 72 -2.76 -12.03 14.19
N MET A 73 -1.64 -11.40 13.81
CA MET A 73 -0.39 -12.08 13.46
C MET A 73 0.56 -12.26 14.67
N GLU A 74 0.34 -11.56 15.79
CA GLU A 74 1.28 -11.47 16.91
C GLU A 74 1.83 -12.82 17.38
N LYS A 75 1.00 -13.86 17.41
CA LYS A 75 1.37 -15.20 17.91
C LYS A 75 1.86 -16.16 16.83
N ARG A 76 1.56 -15.90 15.58
CA ARG A 76 1.78 -16.85 14.46
C ARG A 76 2.75 -16.34 13.41
N GLY A 77 3.08 -15.07 13.46
CA GLY A 77 3.75 -14.41 12.37
C GLY A 77 2.84 -14.14 11.18
N GLY A 78 3.40 -13.61 10.11
CA GLY A 78 2.66 -13.31 8.89
C GLY A 78 3.43 -12.41 7.93
N SER A 79 2.76 -11.96 6.87
CA SER A 79 3.34 -11.04 5.90
C SER A 79 2.41 -9.88 5.57
N ILE A 80 2.96 -8.68 5.56
CA ILE A 80 2.26 -7.46 5.12
C ILE A 80 2.96 -6.91 3.89
N VAL A 81 2.22 -6.66 2.81
CA VAL A 81 2.74 -6.05 1.59
C VAL A 81 1.99 -4.75 1.31
N MET A 82 2.73 -3.65 1.22
CA MET A 82 2.18 -2.32 0.91
C MET A 82 2.49 -1.95 -0.55
N VAL A 83 1.45 -1.64 -1.32
CA VAL A 83 1.63 -1.22 -2.72
C VAL A 83 1.88 0.29 -2.77
N SER A 84 3.14 0.66 -2.86
CA SER A 84 3.62 2.02 -3.07
C SER A 84 3.56 2.42 -4.57
N SER A 85 4.57 3.10 -5.06
CA SER A 85 4.77 3.51 -6.47
C SER A 85 6.21 3.96 -6.66
N LEU A 86 6.76 3.89 -7.86
CA LEU A 86 8.02 4.55 -8.21
C LEU A 86 7.98 6.05 -7.90
N SER A 87 6.80 6.69 -8.01
CA SER A 87 6.63 8.10 -7.61
C SER A 87 6.95 8.34 -6.12
N GLY A 88 6.82 7.32 -5.27
CA GLY A 88 7.19 7.36 -3.85
C GLY A 88 8.66 7.09 -3.57
N VAL A 89 9.43 6.62 -4.54
CA VAL A 89 10.86 6.30 -4.37
C VAL A 89 11.70 7.57 -4.47
N ALA A 90 12.64 7.75 -3.55
CA ALA A 90 13.59 8.88 -3.61
C ALA A 90 14.43 8.81 -4.89
N GLY A 91 14.64 9.96 -5.53
CA GLY A 91 15.40 10.05 -6.78
C GLY A 91 14.66 9.59 -8.05
N ALA A 92 13.51 8.93 -7.95
CA ALA A 92 12.70 8.61 -9.12
C ALA A 92 11.96 9.85 -9.63
N GLU A 93 11.59 9.84 -10.92
CA GLU A 93 10.87 10.92 -11.59
C GLU A 93 9.56 11.26 -10.86
N LYS A 94 9.23 12.54 -10.81
CA LYS A 94 7.99 13.07 -10.24
C LYS A 94 7.19 13.80 -11.30
N PHE A 95 5.87 13.71 -11.23
CA PHE A 95 4.97 14.33 -12.18
C PHE A 95 4.21 15.50 -11.53
N PRO A 96 4.01 16.63 -12.25
CA PRO A 96 3.26 17.75 -11.73
C PRO A 96 1.85 17.39 -11.26
N GLY A 97 1.41 18.02 -10.18
CA GLY A 97 0.06 17.81 -9.62
C GLY A 97 -0.11 16.55 -8.79
N MET A 98 0.96 15.82 -8.49
CA MET A 98 0.90 14.54 -7.74
C MET A 98 1.51 14.65 -6.33
N SER A 99 1.64 15.84 -5.76
CA SER A 99 2.33 16.04 -4.47
C SER A 99 1.76 15.20 -3.32
N ALA A 100 0.45 15.19 -3.13
CA ALA A 100 -0.18 14.39 -2.07
C ALA A 100 -0.06 12.87 -2.34
N TYR A 101 -0.14 12.46 -3.61
CA TYR A 101 0.09 11.06 -4.01
C TYR A 101 1.52 10.63 -3.69
N VAL A 102 2.50 11.44 -4.08
CA VAL A 102 3.92 11.19 -3.79
C VAL A 102 4.14 11.09 -2.29
N ALA A 103 3.59 12.03 -1.49
CA ALA A 103 3.70 12.00 -0.04
C ALA A 103 3.13 10.71 0.55
N ALA A 104 1.91 10.30 0.12
CA ALA A 104 1.30 9.06 0.59
C ALA A 104 2.14 7.82 0.22
N LYS A 105 2.63 7.75 -1.03
CA LYS A 105 3.41 6.60 -1.51
C LYS A 105 4.81 6.54 -0.89
N SER A 106 5.47 7.67 -0.68
CA SER A 106 6.73 7.72 0.09
C SER A 106 6.52 7.30 1.54
N GLY A 107 5.42 7.77 2.15
CA GLY A 107 5.05 7.38 3.52
C GLY A 107 4.80 5.88 3.68
N LEU A 108 4.23 5.22 2.66
CA LEU A 108 4.04 3.76 2.68
C LEU A 108 5.37 2.98 2.73
N ALA A 109 6.38 3.42 1.98
CA ALA A 109 7.70 2.80 2.03
C ALA A 109 8.33 2.93 3.42
N GLY A 110 8.34 4.15 3.98
CA GLY A 110 8.85 4.39 5.33
C GLY A 110 8.06 3.65 6.41
N LEU A 111 6.73 3.56 6.28
CA LEU A 111 5.89 2.79 7.19
C LEU A 111 6.23 1.29 7.12
N ALA A 112 6.46 0.74 5.93
CA ALA A 112 6.84 -0.65 5.77
C ALA A 112 8.19 -0.96 6.43
N GLU A 113 9.18 -0.08 6.31
CA GLU A 113 10.49 -0.21 6.96
C GLU A 113 10.37 -0.19 8.49
N ALA A 114 9.61 0.77 9.05
CA ALA A 114 9.38 0.87 10.49
C ALA A 114 8.67 -0.38 11.04
N LEU A 115 7.56 -0.78 10.40
CA LEU A 115 6.79 -1.95 10.83
C LEU A 115 7.55 -3.27 10.64
N ALA A 116 8.51 -3.35 9.72
CA ALA A 116 9.38 -4.53 9.59
C ALA A 116 10.27 -4.71 10.83
N VAL A 117 10.72 -3.60 11.45
CA VAL A 117 11.49 -3.64 12.71
C VAL A 117 10.58 -4.07 13.87
N GLU A 118 9.40 -3.48 13.98
CA GLU A 118 8.41 -3.82 15.03
C GLU A 118 7.90 -5.25 14.91
N GLY A 119 7.72 -5.75 13.70
CA GLY A 119 7.22 -7.10 13.42
C GLY A 119 8.23 -8.23 13.65
N ARG A 120 9.54 -7.91 13.68
CA ARG A 120 10.60 -8.93 13.78
C ARG A 120 10.47 -9.86 14.97
N PRO A 121 10.22 -9.38 16.21
CA PRO A 121 10.05 -10.26 17.36
C PRO A 121 8.86 -11.22 17.26
N HIS A 122 7.87 -10.89 16.42
CA HIS A 122 6.64 -11.64 16.23
C HIS A 122 6.63 -12.50 14.96
N GLY A 123 7.75 -12.53 14.21
CA GLY A 123 7.80 -13.22 12.92
C GLY A 123 6.94 -12.58 11.83
N ILE A 124 6.58 -11.30 11.98
CA ILE A 124 5.81 -10.54 10.99
C ILE A 124 6.77 -9.84 10.05
N ARG A 125 6.65 -10.13 8.76
CA ARG A 125 7.43 -9.46 7.72
C ARG A 125 6.60 -8.34 7.09
N VAL A 126 7.21 -7.21 6.83
CA VAL A 126 6.54 -6.08 6.18
C VAL A 126 7.42 -5.57 5.04
N ASN A 127 6.87 -5.49 3.84
CA ASN A 127 7.57 -5.02 2.66
C ASN A 127 6.69 -4.05 1.84
N ALA A 128 7.32 -3.21 1.05
CA ALA A 128 6.67 -2.39 0.04
C ALA A 128 7.01 -2.90 -1.37
N VAL A 129 6.05 -2.72 -2.28
CA VAL A 129 6.26 -2.87 -3.73
C VAL A 129 6.02 -1.51 -4.35
N SER A 130 6.94 -1.04 -5.16
CA SER A 130 6.90 0.25 -5.86
C SER A 130 6.83 0.04 -7.37
N PRO A 131 5.62 -0.18 -7.93
CA PRO A 131 5.48 -0.32 -9.37
C PRO A 131 5.71 1.00 -10.10
N GLY A 132 6.18 0.87 -11.34
CA GLY A 132 6.15 1.91 -12.36
C GLY A 132 4.75 2.12 -12.93
N ALA A 133 4.67 2.43 -14.22
CA ALA A 133 3.40 2.56 -14.91
C ALA A 133 2.73 1.19 -15.08
N VAL A 134 1.57 0.99 -14.46
CA VAL A 134 0.76 -0.24 -14.56
C VAL A 134 -0.52 0.06 -15.33
N ASP A 135 -0.90 -0.75 -16.31
CA ASP A 135 -2.12 -0.53 -17.10
C ASP A 135 -3.40 -0.64 -16.26
N THR A 136 -3.81 0.49 -15.72
CA THR A 136 -4.94 0.63 -14.80
C THR A 136 -5.71 1.91 -15.08
N GLN A 137 -6.93 2.01 -14.55
CA GLN A 137 -7.69 3.26 -14.58
C GLN A 137 -6.93 4.43 -13.93
N MET A 138 -6.17 4.17 -12.86
CA MET A 138 -5.37 5.20 -12.18
C MET A 138 -4.28 5.76 -13.09
N LEU A 139 -3.64 4.94 -13.92
CA LEU A 139 -2.63 5.40 -14.87
C LEU A 139 -3.24 6.37 -15.91
N ARG A 140 -4.46 6.09 -16.37
CA ARG A 140 -5.17 6.98 -17.31
C ARG A 140 -5.47 8.34 -16.68
N ILE A 141 -5.85 8.38 -15.40
CA ILE A 141 -6.05 9.62 -14.63
C ILE A 141 -4.72 10.36 -14.46
N ALA A 142 -3.63 9.64 -14.22
CA ALA A 142 -2.29 10.22 -14.08
C ALA A 142 -1.80 10.86 -15.38
N GLY A 143 -2.25 10.37 -16.55
CA GLY A 143 -1.82 10.87 -17.85
C GLY A 143 -0.33 10.64 -18.09
N VAL A 144 0.20 9.50 -17.63
CA VAL A 144 1.60 9.09 -17.84
C VAL A 144 1.65 8.18 -19.06
N GLU A 145 2.52 8.50 -19.99
CA GLU A 145 2.78 7.73 -21.21
C GLU A 145 4.05 6.90 -21.08
N GLY A 146 4.23 5.93 -21.97
CA GLY A 146 5.43 5.09 -22.04
C GLY A 146 5.14 3.60 -21.80
N PRO A 147 6.21 2.81 -21.60
CA PRO A 147 6.10 1.38 -21.30
C PRO A 147 5.25 1.13 -20.05
N ARG A 148 4.50 0.04 -20.04
CA ARG A 148 3.56 -0.31 -18.98
C ARG A 148 3.73 -1.75 -18.56
N LEU A 149 3.56 -1.98 -17.26
CA LEU A 149 3.42 -3.32 -16.69
C LEU A 149 1.97 -3.78 -16.81
N GLU A 150 1.76 -5.05 -17.02
CA GLU A 150 0.47 -5.68 -16.79
C GLU A 150 0.21 -5.84 -15.28
N PRO A 151 -1.02 -5.64 -14.80
CA PRO A 151 -1.34 -5.84 -13.38
C PRO A 151 -0.90 -7.20 -12.83
N ALA A 152 -0.93 -8.25 -13.67
CA ALA A 152 -0.51 -9.60 -13.29
C ALA A 152 1.00 -9.69 -13.00
N GLU A 153 1.83 -8.86 -13.59
CA GLU A 153 3.28 -8.84 -13.32
C GLU A 153 3.57 -8.33 -11.92
N VAL A 154 2.92 -7.23 -11.54
CA VAL A 154 3.01 -6.68 -10.18
C VAL A 154 2.41 -7.66 -9.17
N ALA A 155 1.27 -8.28 -9.50
CA ALA A 155 0.62 -9.26 -8.62
C ALA A 155 1.50 -10.47 -8.31
N ARG A 156 2.35 -10.94 -9.25
CA ARG A 156 3.31 -12.02 -9.00
C ARG A 156 4.34 -11.64 -7.93
N VAL A 157 4.86 -10.41 -7.97
CA VAL A 157 5.82 -9.91 -6.96
C VAL A 157 5.14 -9.79 -5.59
N ILE A 158 3.91 -9.25 -5.55
CA ILE A 158 3.12 -9.15 -4.33
C ILE A 158 2.85 -10.54 -3.74
N ALA A 159 2.43 -11.49 -4.54
CA ALA A 159 2.14 -12.86 -4.10
C ALA A 159 3.39 -13.56 -3.55
N TRP A 160 4.56 -13.38 -4.20
CA TRP A 160 5.82 -13.88 -3.69
C TRP A 160 6.18 -13.27 -2.33
N LEU A 161 6.06 -11.95 -2.17
CA LEU A 161 6.33 -11.28 -0.89
C LEU A 161 5.33 -11.70 0.21
N ALA A 162 4.09 -11.96 -0.14
CA ALA A 162 3.07 -12.45 0.79
C ALA A 162 3.31 -13.91 1.22
N GLY A 163 3.94 -14.70 0.35
CA GLY A 163 4.18 -16.13 0.53
C GLY A 163 5.44 -16.48 1.35
N PRO A 164 5.63 -17.79 1.62
CA PRO A 164 6.77 -18.27 2.41
C PRO A 164 8.11 -18.18 1.69
N ASP A 165 8.14 -18.15 0.36
CA ASP A 165 9.38 -18.16 -0.42
C ASP A 165 10.20 -16.87 -0.26
N SER A 166 9.58 -15.79 0.24
CA SER A 166 10.24 -14.53 0.57
C SER A 166 10.59 -14.40 2.06
N LYS A 167 10.64 -15.51 2.82
CA LYS A 167 10.87 -15.51 4.27
C LYS A 167 12.07 -14.66 4.73
N PRO A 168 13.22 -14.59 4.03
CA PRO A 168 14.33 -13.75 4.45
C PRO A 168 14.16 -12.25 4.13
N VAL A 169 13.06 -11.85 3.45
CA VAL A 169 12.85 -10.48 3.00
C VAL A 169 11.87 -9.75 3.92
N SER A 170 12.35 -8.72 4.61
CA SER A 170 11.51 -7.81 5.43
C SER A 170 12.15 -6.43 5.49
N GLY A 171 11.34 -5.37 5.39
CA GLY A 171 11.78 -3.98 5.33
C GLY A 171 12.22 -3.54 3.93
N ALA A 172 12.02 -4.36 2.91
CA ALA A 172 12.39 -4.01 1.55
C ALA A 172 11.31 -3.18 0.85
N ASN A 173 11.76 -2.28 -0.04
CA ASN A 173 10.92 -1.62 -1.03
C ASN A 173 11.34 -2.09 -2.43
N ILE A 174 10.58 -3.04 -2.98
CA ILE A 174 10.89 -3.68 -4.26
C ILE A 174 10.35 -2.81 -5.40
N ARG A 175 11.26 -2.33 -6.25
CA ARG A 175 10.88 -1.63 -7.49
C ARG A 175 10.50 -2.65 -8.54
N VAL A 176 9.41 -2.37 -9.26
CA VAL A 176 8.94 -3.18 -10.39
C VAL A 176 8.76 -2.25 -11.57
N ASP A 177 9.73 -2.26 -12.46
CA ASP A 177 9.77 -1.40 -13.65
C ASP A 177 9.37 -2.18 -14.89
N PRO A 178 8.74 -1.53 -15.92
CA PRO A 178 8.49 -2.14 -17.21
C PRO A 178 9.78 -2.50 -17.95
#